data_3424a7d838ad7ff20d611f6f2c0aa763
#
_entry.id   3424a7d838ad7ff20d611f6f2c0aa763
#
_cell.length_a   1.000
_cell.length_b   1.000
_cell.length_c   1.000
_cell.angle_alpha   90.00
_cell.angle_beta   90.00
_cell.angle_gamma   90.00
#
_symmetry.space_group_name_H-M   'P 1'
#
loop_
_entity.id
_entity.type
_entity.pdbx_description
1 polymer ?
#
loop_
_entity_poly.entity_id
_entity_poly.type
_entity_poly.pdbx_seq_one_letter_code
_entity_poly.pdbx_strand_id
1 'polypeptide(L)'
;PGELDAYEEVFQYDGGISEFVEFLAHDERVTDIWRFSGSGTFTETVPVLGEDGRSQLTDVERDCEVDVALRWGIGYETTIRSFVNIIATPKGGTHTAGFEQGLLRVMRKHLADNARKYKVGNDKIEKDDVLAGLTAVLTVRLAEPQFEGQTKTKLGNSEVSGAVQQAVGEALTDYLEEHPNEAKMICNKVILAATARVAARKARESVQRKNVMSGGGLPGKLADCSNKDPKDCEIFLVEGDSAGGSAKQGQIGRAHV
;
A
#
# COMPACT_ATOMS: atom_id res chain seq x y z
N PRO A 1 13.83 -43.50 -29.54
CA PRO A 1 12.78 -42.65 -29.09
C PRO A 1 12.26 -43.30 -27.82
N GLY A 2 12.59 -42.71 -26.63
CA GLY A 2 12.09 -43.18 -25.35
C GLY A 2 10.61 -42.87 -25.26
N GLU A 3 9.81 -43.84 -24.89
CA GLU A 3 8.43 -43.63 -24.47
C GLU A 3 8.48 -42.71 -23.26
N LEU A 4 7.89 -41.53 -23.43
CA LEU A 4 7.57 -40.66 -22.30
C LEU A 4 6.44 -41.37 -21.53
N ASP A 5 6.75 -41.83 -20.34
CA ASP A 5 5.71 -42.37 -19.44
C ASP A 5 4.67 -41.24 -19.22
N ALA A 6 3.45 -41.51 -19.63
CA ALA A 6 2.34 -40.60 -19.34
C ALA A 6 2.14 -40.56 -17.80
N TYR A 7 2.27 -39.38 -17.20
CA TYR A 7 1.92 -39.20 -15.81
C TYR A 7 0.66 -38.32 -15.71
N GLU A 8 -0.16 -38.64 -14.73
CA GLU A 8 -1.39 -37.94 -14.40
C GLU A 8 -1.16 -37.19 -13.09
N GLU A 9 -1.42 -35.90 -13.08
CA GLU A 9 -1.37 -35.07 -11.88
C GLU A 9 -2.75 -34.48 -11.63
N VAL A 10 -3.30 -34.72 -10.44
CA VAL A 10 -4.63 -34.27 -10.05
C VAL A 10 -4.49 -33.08 -9.11
N PHE A 11 -5.09 -31.97 -9.50
CA PHE A 11 -5.16 -30.75 -8.68
C PHE A 11 -6.58 -30.60 -8.12
N GLN A 12 -6.69 -30.62 -6.80
CA GLN A 12 -7.97 -30.43 -6.10
C GLN A 12 -7.72 -29.54 -4.90
N TYR A 13 -8.48 -28.42 -4.82
CA TYR A 13 -8.35 -27.40 -3.78
C TYR A 13 -9.72 -27.12 -3.16
N ASP A 14 -10.11 -27.91 -2.15
CA ASP A 14 -11.42 -27.83 -1.51
C ASP A 14 -11.63 -26.50 -0.76
N GLY A 15 -10.58 -25.91 -0.21
CA GLY A 15 -10.60 -24.58 0.44
C GLY A 15 -10.52 -23.39 -0.52
N GLY A 16 -10.38 -23.64 -1.83
CA GLY A 16 -10.36 -22.61 -2.86
C GLY A 16 -9.26 -21.58 -2.68
N ILE A 17 -9.60 -20.28 -2.75
CA ILE A 17 -8.59 -19.19 -2.65
C ILE A 17 -7.93 -19.10 -1.27
N SER A 18 -8.52 -19.67 -0.21
CA SER A 18 -7.89 -19.74 1.11
C SER A 18 -6.69 -20.65 1.13
N GLU A 19 -6.78 -21.84 0.51
CA GLU A 19 -5.62 -22.74 0.35
C GLU A 19 -4.52 -22.10 -0.50
N PHE A 20 -4.92 -21.31 -1.49
CA PHE A 20 -3.95 -20.58 -2.30
C PHE A 20 -3.21 -19.52 -1.49
N VAL A 21 -3.88 -18.81 -0.57
CA VAL A 21 -3.22 -17.88 0.36
C VAL A 21 -2.25 -18.63 1.27
N GLU A 22 -2.64 -19.81 1.78
CA GLU A 22 -1.77 -20.63 2.62
C GLU A 22 -0.52 -21.09 1.86
N PHE A 23 -0.68 -21.53 0.62
CA PHE A 23 0.43 -21.89 -0.28
C PHE A 23 1.38 -20.73 -0.56
N LEU A 24 0.86 -19.51 -0.74
CA LEU A 24 1.67 -18.32 -1.01
C LEU A 24 2.38 -17.77 0.21
N ALA A 25 1.89 -18.06 1.39
CA ALA A 25 2.39 -17.50 2.64
C ALA A 25 3.52 -18.36 3.21
N HIS A 26 4.73 -17.80 3.25
CA HIS A 26 5.92 -18.52 3.69
C HIS A 26 6.36 -18.18 5.12
N ASP A 27 5.73 -17.18 5.75
CA ASP A 27 6.07 -16.70 7.08
C ASP A 27 5.06 -17.17 8.14
N GLU A 28 5.45 -17.04 9.41
CA GLU A 28 4.55 -17.29 10.54
C GLU A 28 3.38 -16.31 10.52
N ARG A 29 2.19 -16.82 10.81
CA ARG A 29 0.95 -16.04 10.78
C ARG A 29 0.79 -15.13 11.99
N VAL A 30 0.32 -13.92 11.76
CA VAL A 30 -0.19 -13.00 12.78
C VAL A 30 -1.69 -13.21 12.95
N THR A 31 -2.42 -13.41 11.83
CA THR A 31 -3.85 -13.70 11.82
C THR A 31 -4.13 -15.04 11.15
N ASP A 32 -5.27 -15.62 11.42
CA ASP A 32 -5.80 -16.69 10.60
C ASP A 32 -6.17 -16.19 9.21
N ILE A 33 -6.39 -17.10 8.25
CA ILE A 33 -6.83 -16.73 6.91
C ILE A 33 -8.28 -16.29 7.00
N TRP A 34 -8.52 -15.03 6.65
CA TRP A 34 -9.86 -14.49 6.54
C TRP A 34 -10.29 -14.46 5.08
N ARG A 35 -11.48 -14.98 4.81
CA ARG A 35 -12.11 -14.95 3.49
C ARG A 35 -13.45 -14.27 3.56
N PHE A 36 -13.74 -13.43 2.59
CA PHE A 36 -15.05 -12.84 2.39
C PHE A 36 -15.39 -12.78 0.90
N SER A 37 -16.69 -12.78 0.62
CA SER A 37 -17.25 -12.51 -0.70
C SER A 37 -18.21 -11.35 -0.56
N GLY A 38 -18.17 -10.41 -1.47
CA GLY A 38 -19.02 -9.25 -1.50
C GLY A 38 -19.32 -8.83 -2.94
N SER A 39 -20.22 -7.88 -3.08
CA SER A 39 -20.52 -7.26 -4.37
C SER A 39 -20.52 -5.74 -4.23
N GLY A 40 -20.15 -5.07 -5.30
CA GLY A 40 -20.28 -3.63 -5.43
C GLY A 40 -20.94 -3.31 -6.77
N THR A 41 -21.61 -2.17 -6.85
CA THR A 41 -22.17 -1.68 -8.11
C THR A 41 -21.38 -0.47 -8.59
N PHE A 42 -21.29 -0.29 -9.89
CA PHE A 42 -20.71 0.89 -10.50
C PHE A 42 -21.49 1.26 -11.76
N THR A 43 -21.45 2.54 -12.13
CA THR A 43 -22.10 3.04 -13.34
C THR A 43 -21.07 3.19 -14.43
N GLU A 44 -21.34 2.60 -15.60
CA GLU A 44 -20.52 2.69 -16.79
C GLU A 44 -21.30 3.41 -17.88
N THR A 45 -20.71 4.45 -18.50
CA THR A 45 -21.31 5.13 -19.63
C THR A 45 -20.92 4.42 -20.92
N VAL A 46 -21.86 3.75 -21.55
CA VAL A 46 -21.65 2.96 -22.77
C VAL A 46 -22.47 3.50 -23.95
N PRO A 47 -21.95 3.37 -25.19
CA PRO A 47 -22.74 3.70 -26.38
C PRO A 47 -23.78 2.60 -26.63
N VAL A 48 -25.05 2.96 -26.53
CA VAL A 48 -26.19 2.09 -26.85
C VAL A 48 -26.83 2.56 -28.15
N LEU A 49 -27.20 1.62 -29.01
CA LEU A 49 -27.90 1.94 -30.25
C LEU A 49 -29.36 2.25 -29.93
N GLY A 50 -29.79 3.49 -30.18
CA GLY A 50 -31.17 3.90 -30.02
C GLY A 50 -32.09 3.31 -31.12
N GLU A 51 -33.42 3.38 -30.94
CA GLU A 51 -34.43 2.93 -31.92
C GLU A 51 -34.31 3.69 -33.25
N ASP A 52 -33.71 4.87 -33.24
CA ASP A 52 -33.42 5.70 -34.41
C ASP A 52 -32.17 5.30 -35.18
N GLY A 53 -31.46 4.23 -34.74
CA GLY A 53 -30.20 3.75 -35.30
C GLY A 53 -28.99 4.62 -34.98
N ARG A 54 -29.13 5.60 -34.09
CA ARG A 54 -28.02 6.44 -33.61
C ARG A 54 -27.47 5.92 -32.30
N SER A 55 -26.14 6.01 -32.16
CA SER A 55 -25.49 5.69 -30.90
C SER A 55 -25.69 6.83 -29.89
N GLN A 56 -26.26 6.50 -28.74
CA GLN A 56 -26.42 7.42 -27.60
C GLN A 56 -25.63 6.90 -26.42
N LEU A 57 -24.93 7.80 -25.72
CA LEU A 57 -24.23 7.46 -24.47
C LEU A 57 -25.28 7.28 -23.37
N THR A 58 -25.30 6.12 -22.76
CA THR A 58 -26.27 5.75 -21.72
C THR A 58 -25.49 5.21 -20.51
N ASP A 59 -25.88 5.63 -19.33
CA ASP A 59 -25.36 5.12 -18.09
C ASP A 59 -26.02 3.78 -17.76
N VAL A 60 -25.18 2.75 -17.61
CA VAL A 60 -25.61 1.38 -17.28
C VAL A 60 -25.00 1.00 -15.94
N GLU A 61 -25.85 0.54 -15.03
CA GLU A 61 -25.38 -0.03 -13.77
C GLU A 61 -24.84 -1.45 -14.01
N ARG A 62 -23.67 -1.71 -13.44
CA ARG A 62 -22.95 -2.97 -13.54
C ARG A 62 -22.61 -3.51 -12.17
N ASP A 63 -22.71 -4.82 -12.01
CA ASP A 63 -22.31 -5.52 -10.82
C ASP A 63 -20.84 -5.94 -10.89
N CYS A 64 -20.18 -5.88 -9.74
CA CYS A 64 -18.82 -6.33 -9.52
C CYS A 64 -18.83 -7.28 -8.32
N GLU A 65 -18.61 -8.57 -8.55
CA GLU A 65 -18.42 -9.54 -7.47
C GLU A 65 -16.96 -9.54 -7.05
N VAL A 66 -16.72 -9.56 -5.75
CA VAL A 66 -15.39 -9.53 -5.14
C VAL A 66 -15.26 -10.72 -4.19
N ASP A 67 -14.27 -11.57 -4.40
CA ASP A 67 -13.94 -12.68 -3.51
C ASP A 67 -12.47 -12.54 -3.10
N VAL A 68 -12.23 -12.45 -1.80
CA VAL A 68 -10.90 -12.19 -1.23
C VAL A 68 -10.61 -13.19 -0.14
N ALA A 69 -9.40 -13.75 -0.16
CA ALA A 69 -8.79 -14.40 0.99
C ALA A 69 -7.48 -13.70 1.31
N LEU A 70 -7.24 -13.46 2.59
CA LEU A 70 -6.02 -12.79 3.03
C LEU A 70 -5.62 -13.18 4.46
N ARG A 71 -4.34 -12.94 4.79
CA ARG A 71 -3.81 -13.01 6.14
C ARG A 71 -2.66 -12.03 6.32
N TRP A 72 -2.36 -11.66 7.56
CA TRP A 72 -1.11 -10.99 7.90
C TRP A 72 -0.11 -11.98 8.53
N GLY A 73 1.13 -11.92 8.09
CA GLY A 73 2.25 -12.64 8.64
C GLY A 73 3.20 -11.73 9.42
N ILE A 74 4.19 -12.31 10.09
CA ILE A 74 5.19 -11.55 10.89
C ILE A 74 6.16 -10.75 10.02
N GLY A 75 6.38 -11.16 8.77
CA GLY A 75 7.25 -10.49 7.80
C GLY A 75 6.75 -9.11 7.37
N TYR A 76 7.48 -8.50 6.45
CA TYR A 76 7.13 -7.20 5.87
C TYR A 76 6.85 -7.27 4.36
N GLU A 77 7.10 -8.42 3.75
CA GLU A 77 6.83 -8.64 2.34
C GLU A 77 5.33 -8.67 2.06
N THR A 78 4.92 -8.02 0.99
CA THR A 78 3.52 -7.99 0.54
C THR A 78 3.37 -8.86 -0.69
N THR A 79 2.49 -9.86 -0.61
CA THR A 79 2.18 -10.75 -1.72
C THR A 79 0.70 -10.65 -2.05
N ILE A 80 0.36 -10.05 -3.20
CA ILE A 80 -1.02 -9.97 -3.70
C ILE A 80 -1.07 -10.67 -5.05
N ARG A 81 -1.95 -11.67 -5.16
CA ARG A 81 -2.32 -12.31 -6.43
C ARG A 81 -3.73 -11.90 -6.80
N SER A 82 -3.88 -11.32 -7.98
CA SER A 82 -5.18 -10.81 -8.42
C SER A 82 -5.64 -11.43 -9.73
N PHE A 83 -6.95 -11.62 -9.84
CA PHE A 83 -7.62 -12.26 -10.96
C PHE A 83 -8.87 -11.47 -11.33
N VAL A 84 -9.16 -11.41 -12.62
CA VAL A 84 -10.40 -10.87 -13.16
C VAL A 84 -11.00 -11.90 -14.11
N ASN A 85 -12.21 -12.40 -13.81
CA ASN A 85 -12.85 -13.48 -14.56
C ASN A 85 -11.88 -14.64 -14.84
N ILE A 86 -11.21 -15.15 -13.78
CA ILE A 86 -10.19 -16.21 -13.82
C ILE A 86 -8.86 -15.86 -14.49
N ILE A 87 -8.75 -14.71 -15.17
CA ILE A 87 -7.53 -14.25 -15.82
C ILE A 87 -6.61 -13.62 -14.78
N ALA A 88 -5.39 -14.13 -14.66
CA ALA A 88 -4.39 -13.54 -13.76
C ALA A 88 -3.98 -12.13 -14.22
N THR A 89 -3.95 -11.20 -13.28
CA THR A 89 -3.55 -9.80 -13.53
C THR A 89 -2.27 -9.45 -12.75
N PRO A 90 -1.11 -9.94 -13.18
CA PRO A 90 0.14 -9.79 -12.42
C PRO A 90 0.60 -8.33 -12.27
N LYS A 91 0.12 -7.43 -13.12
CA LYS A 91 0.34 -5.98 -13.00
C LYS A 91 -0.77 -5.26 -12.23
N GLY A 92 -1.71 -6.01 -11.64
CA GLY A 92 -2.83 -5.46 -10.90
C GLY A 92 -3.83 -4.71 -11.79
N GLY A 93 -4.19 -3.53 -11.37
CA GLY A 93 -5.12 -2.64 -12.05
C GLY A 93 -6.04 -1.92 -11.06
N THR A 94 -7.17 -1.45 -11.54
CA THR A 94 -8.14 -0.67 -10.75
C THR A 94 -8.72 -1.46 -9.57
N HIS A 95 -8.94 -2.76 -9.74
CA HIS A 95 -9.43 -3.64 -8.67
C HIS A 95 -8.42 -3.79 -7.52
N THR A 96 -7.13 -3.94 -7.82
CA THR A 96 -6.08 -3.99 -6.77
C THR A 96 -5.92 -2.64 -6.09
N ALA A 97 -6.01 -1.54 -6.85
CA ALA A 97 -5.99 -0.20 -6.27
C ALA A 97 -7.19 0.03 -5.33
N GLY A 98 -8.39 -0.41 -5.70
CA GLY A 98 -9.58 -0.37 -4.86
C GLY A 98 -9.43 -1.20 -3.58
N PHE A 99 -8.90 -2.42 -3.70
CA PHE A 99 -8.60 -3.29 -2.56
C PHE A 99 -7.63 -2.63 -1.56
N GLU A 100 -6.48 -2.15 -2.03
CA GLU A 100 -5.48 -1.48 -1.20
C GLU A 100 -6.02 -0.21 -0.52
N GLN A 101 -6.82 0.57 -1.24
CA GLN A 101 -7.46 1.78 -0.71
C GLN A 101 -8.54 1.46 0.32
N GLY A 102 -9.32 0.39 0.11
CA GLY A 102 -10.30 -0.12 1.05
C GLY A 102 -9.66 -0.49 2.37
N LEU A 103 -8.61 -1.32 2.33
CA LEU A 103 -7.83 -1.68 3.52
C LEU A 103 -7.28 -0.45 4.23
N LEU A 104 -6.63 0.45 3.51
CA LEU A 104 -6.02 1.66 4.08
C LEU A 104 -7.05 2.56 4.76
N ARG A 105 -8.20 2.79 4.11
CA ARG A 105 -9.26 3.65 4.62
C ARG A 105 -9.82 3.13 5.93
N VAL A 106 -10.16 1.84 5.98
CA VAL A 106 -10.72 1.21 7.18
C VAL A 106 -9.70 1.19 8.31
N MET A 107 -8.46 0.78 8.04
CA MET A 107 -7.42 0.74 9.06
C MET A 107 -7.11 2.11 9.64
N ARG A 108 -7.04 3.15 8.82
CA ARG A 108 -6.86 4.53 9.30
C ARG A 108 -8.01 4.98 10.20
N LYS A 109 -9.25 4.71 9.79
CA LYS A 109 -10.44 5.04 10.58
C LYS A 109 -10.44 4.28 11.90
N HIS A 110 -10.26 2.96 11.87
CA HIS A 110 -10.25 2.12 13.07
C HIS A 110 -9.16 2.53 14.06
N LEU A 111 -7.95 2.82 13.58
CA LEU A 111 -6.85 3.30 14.42
C LEU A 111 -7.11 4.70 14.99
N ALA A 112 -7.72 5.60 14.24
CA ALA A 112 -8.08 6.94 14.72
C ALA A 112 -9.17 6.87 15.82
N ASP A 113 -10.22 6.08 15.59
CA ASP A 113 -11.32 5.89 16.54
C ASP A 113 -10.85 5.21 17.83
N ASN A 114 -9.79 4.39 17.75
CA ASN A 114 -9.22 3.66 18.89
C ASN A 114 -7.81 4.14 19.28
N ALA A 115 -7.45 5.39 18.99
CA ALA A 115 -6.08 5.89 19.13
C ALA A 115 -5.52 5.75 20.57
N ARG A 116 -6.35 5.94 21.58
CA ARG A 116 -5.96 5.77 22.99
C ARG A 116 -5.69 4.31 23.35
N LYS A 117 -6.53 3.39 22.83
CA LYS A 117 -6.43 1.93 23.08
C LYS A 117 -5.13 1.37 22.51
N TYR A 118 -4.77 1.77 21.31
CA TYR A 118 -3.60 1.27 20.59
C TYR A 118 -2.34 2.14 20.76
N LYS A 119 -2.43 3.25 21.51
CA LYS A 119 -1.33 4.20 21.71
C LYS A 119 -0.73 4.66 20.38
N VAL A 120 -1.61 4.99 19.42
CA VAL A 120 -1.21 5.45 18.09
C VAL A 120 -0.42 6.75 18.25
N GLY A 121 0.80 6.79 17.69
CA GLY A 121 1.62 8.00 17.65
C GLY A 121 1.06 9.03 16.65
N ASN A 122 1.77 10.14 16.52
CA ASN A 122 1.40 11.22 15.58
C ASN A 122 1.76 10.90 14.12
N ASP A 123 2.41 9.76 13.88
CA ASP A 123 2.86 9.39 12.54
C ASP A 123 1.67 8.92 11.69
N LYS A 124 1.59 9.46 10.46
CA LYS A 124 0.54 9.08 9.51
C LYS A 124 0.75 7.64 9.05
N ILE A 125 -0.28 6.83 9.17
CA ILE A 125 -0.30 5.48 8.60
C ILE A 125 -0.33 5.57 7.07
N GLU A 126 0.61 4.93 6.41
CA GLU A 126 0.72 4.85 4.95
C GLU A 126 0.23 3.49 4.44
N LYS A 127 0.02 3.39 3.14
CA LYS A 127 -0.46 2.16 2.50
C LYS A 127 0.47 0.98 2.79
N ASP A 128 1.76 1.19 2.65
CA ASP A 128 2.77 0.16 2.85
C ASP A 128 2.82 -0.37 4.29
N ASP A 129 2.41 0.46 5.26
CA ASP A 129 2.30 0.01 6.66
C ASP A 129 1.17 -0.99 6.85
N VAL A 130 0.03 -0.78 6.17
CA VAL A 130 -1.14 -1.67 6.21
C VAL A 130 -0.86 -2.96 5.45
N LEU A 131 -0.15 -2.87 4.34
CA LEU A 131 0.18 -4.01 3.48
C LEU A 131 1.38 -4.82 3.99
N ALA A 132 2.13 -4.33 4.98
CA ALA A 132 3.32 -5.00 5.50
C ALA A 132 2.99 -6.40 6.05
N GLY A 133 3.53 -7.44 5.41
CA GLY A 133 3.29 -8.85 5.74
C GLY A 133 1.94 -9.38 5.27
N LEU A 134 1.22 -8.66 4.41
CA LEU A 134 -0.03 -9.11 3.83
C LEU A 134 0.21 -10.13 2.72
N THR A 135 -0.42 -11.29 2.83
CA THR A 135 -0.61 -12.23 1.73
C THR A 135 -2.09 -12.27 1.38
N ALA A 136 -2.44 -11.99 0.13
CA ALA A 136 -3.82 -11.91 -0.33
C ALA A 136 -4.01 -12.50 -1.73
N VAL A 137 -5.16 -13.09 -1.94
CA VAL A 137 -5.70 -13.47 -3.24
C VAL A 137 -7.00 -12.70 -3.44
N LEU A 138 -7.05 -11.91 -4.50
CA LEU A 138 -8.19 -11.09 -4.89
C LEU A 138 -8.75 -11.58 -6.21
N THR A 139 -10.02 -11.96 -6.23
CA THR A 139 -10.74 -12.34 -7.42
C THR A 139 -11.90 -11.38 -7.64
N VAL A 140 -12.02 -10.84 -8.84
CA VAL A 140 -13.11 -9.95 -9.23
C VAL A 140 -13.80 -10.52 -10.45
N ARG A 141 -15.15 -10.51 -10.45
CA ARG A 141 -15.96 -10.90 -11.59
C ARG A 141 -16.71 -9.71 -12.13
N LEU A 142 -16.55 -9.49 -13.44
CA LEU A 142 -17.15 -8.39 -14.19
C LEU A 142 -17.77 -8.92 -15.47
N ALA A 143 -18.89 -8.34 -15.90
CA ALA A 143 -19.52 -8.68 -17.16
C ALA A 143 -18.63 -8.33 -18.35
N GLU A 144 -18.05 -7.14 -18.35
CA GLU A 144 -17.22 -6.61 -19.46
C GLU A 144 -15.89 -6.03 -18.94
N PRO A 145 -14.88 -6.87 -18.65
CA PRO A 145 -13.59 -6.38 -18.19
C PRO A 145 -12.80 -5.74 -19.33
N GLN A 146 -12.35 -4.51 -19.10
CA GLN A 146 -11.46 -3.78 -20.01
C GLN A 146 -10.02 -3.90 -19.50
N PHE A 147 -9.16 -4.55 -20.27
CA PHE A 147 -7.76 -4.73 -19.90
C PHE A 147 -6.87 -3.74 -20.65
N GLU A 148 -5.82 -3.28 -19.97
CA GLU A 148 -4.75 -2.55 -20.63
C GLU A 148 -3.87 -3.52 -21.44
N GLY A 149 -3.95 -3.38 -22.76
CA GLY A 149 -3.18 -4.17 -23.71
C GLY A 149 -3.68 -5.60 -23.92
N GLN A 150 -3.16 -6.24 -24.97
CA GLN A 150 -3.60 -7.55 -25.45
C GLN A 150 -3.23 -8.71 -24.51
N THR A 151 -2.23 -8.53 -23.66
CA THR A 151 -1.76 -9.54 -22.68
C THR A 151 -2.66 -9.66 -21.47
N LYS A 152 -3.67 -8.80 -21.31
CA LYS A 152 -4.67 -8.79 -20.22
C LYS A 152 -4.06 -8.80 -18.81
N THR A 153 -2.86 -8.26 -18.65
CA THR A 153 -2.12 -8.29 -17.38
C THR A 153 -2.56 -7.27 -16.36
N LYS A 154 -3.35 -6.27 -16.77
CA LYS A 154 -3.81 -5.16 -15.94
C LYS A 154 -5.24 -4.77 -16.28
N LEU A 155 -6.10 -4.62 -15.26
CA LEU A 155 -7.48 -4.15 -15.43
C LEU A 155 -7.50 -2.62 -15.54
N GLY A 156 -8.29 -2.10 -16.50
CA GLY A 156 -8.39 -0.68 -16.81
C GLY A 156 -9.71 0.02 -16.42
N ASN A 157 -10.80 -0.75 -16.15
CA ASN A 157 -12.08 -0.13 -15.78
C ASN A 157 -11.95 0.78 -14.55
N SER A 158 -12.01 2.10 -14.70
CA SER A 158 -11.77 3.07 -13.62
C SER A 158 -12.77 2.94 -12.48
N GLU A 159 -14.02 2.65 -12.81
CA GLU A 159 -15.18 2.60 -11.92
C GLU A 159 -15.12 1.42 -10.95
N VAL A 160 -14.47 0.32 -11.36
CA VAL A 160 -14.30 -0.89 -10.55
C VAL A 160 -13.54 -0.62 -9.25
N SER A 161 -12.61 0.35 -9.26
CA SER A 161 -11.86 0.71 -8.05
C SER A 161 -12.77 1.14 -6.90
N GLY A 162 -13.81 1.92 -7.19
CA GLY A 162 -14.80 2.35 -6.19
C GLY A 162 -15.61 1.20 -5.62
N ALA A 163 -16.12 0.32 -6.48
CA ALA A 163 -16.92 -0.85 -6.09
C ALA A 163 -16.12 -1.82 -5.21
N VAL A 164 -14.88 -2.13 -5.61
CA VAL A 164 -14.00 -3.00 -4.81
C VAL A 164 -13.63 -2.35 -3.48
N GLN A 165 -13.34 -1.04 -3.49
CA GLN A 165 -13.03 -0.30 -2.26
C GLN A 165 -14.19 -0.34 -1.26
N GLN A 166 -15.42 -0.22 -1.74
CA GLN A 166 -16.61 -0.29 -0.90
C GLN A 166 -16.79 -1.69 -0.32
N ALA A 167 -16.82 -2.73 -1.15
CA ALA A 167 -17.00 -4.11 -0.72
C ALA A 167 -15.93 -4.55 0.32
N VAL A 168 -14.66 -4.24 0.05
CA VAL A 168 -13.56 -4.51 0.98
C VAL A 168 -13.71 -3.70 2.26
N GLY A 169 -14.12 -2.44 2.14
CA GLY A 169 -14.29 -1.55 3.29
C GLY A 169 -15.39 -1.99 4.25
N GLU A 170 -16.53 -2.42 3.72
CA GLU A 170 -17.64 -2.97 4.51
C GLU A 170 -17.20 -4.26 5.20
N ALA A 171 -16.72 -5.25 4.45
CA ALA A 171 -16.30 -6.54 4.99
C ALA A 171 -15.20 -6.42 6.05
N LEU A 172 -14.17 -5.57 5.84
CA LEU A 172 -13.11 -5.39 6.83
C LEU A 172 -13.61 -4.66 8.09
N THR A 173 -14.55 -3.73 7.96
CA THR A 173 -15.14 -3.04 9.11
C THR A 173 -15.86 -4.05 10.00
N ASP A 174 -16.72 -4.89 9.43
CA ASP A 174 -17.46 -5.91 10.13
C ASP A 174 -16.50 -6.92 10.80
N TYR A 175 -15.47 -7.36 10.05
CA TYR A 175 -14.47 -8.27 10.58
C TYR A 175 -13.72 -7.73 11.80
N LEU A 176 -13.29 -6.46 11.78
CA LEU A 176 -12.58 -5.84 12.90
C LEU A 176 -13.49 -5.64 14.13
N GLU A 177 -14.79 -5.49 13.93
CA GLU A 177 -15.79 -5.39 15.02
C GLU A 177 -16.09 -6.76 15.62
N GLU A 178 -16.26 -7.78 14.79
CA GLU A 178 -16.58 -9.15 15.21
C GLU A 178 -15.38 -9.89 15.84
N HIS A 179 -14.14 -9.56 15.42
CA HIS A 179 -12.91 -10.24 15.84
C HIS A 179 -11.93 -9.29 16.56
N PRO A 180 -12.26 -8.80 17.77
CA PRO A 180 -11.48 -7.77 18.46
C PRO A 180 -10.04 -8.17 18.82
N ASN A 181 -9.77 -9.48 18.98
CA ASN A 181 -8.42 -9.98 19.23
C ASN A 181 -7.55 -9.90 17.98
N GLU A 182 -8.06 -10.31 16.82
CA GLU A 182 -7.36 -10.20 15.54
C GLU A 182 -7.21 -8.75 15.12
N ALA A 183 -8.25 -7.94 15.29
CA ALA A 183 -8.17 -6.49 15.10
C ALA A 183 -7.02 -5.87 15.88
N LYS A 184 -6.82 -6.29 17.13
CA LYS A 184 -5.69 -5.84 17.95
C LYS A 184 -4.35 -6.28 17.38
N MET A 185 -4.24 -7.52 16.92
CA MET A 185 -3.00 -8.03 16.31
C MET A 185 -2.66 -7.29 15.03
N ILE A 186 -3.64 -7.09 14.14
CA ILE A 186 -3.48 -6.32 12.90
C ILE A 186 -3.06 -4.88 13.19
N CYS A 187 -3.78 -4.19 14.09
CA CYS A 187 -3.48 -2.82 14.47
C CYS A 187 -2.06 -2.67 15.02
N ASN A 188 -1.63 -3.57 15.91
CA ASN A 188 -0.28 -3.55 16.45
C ASN A 188 0.77 -3.76 15.35
N LYS A 189 0.52 -4.66 14.41
CA LYS A 189 1.40 -4.90 13.27
C LYS A 189 1.54 -3.65 12.40
N VAL A 190 0.42 -3.00 12.06
CA VAL A 190 0.41 -1.75 11.25
C VAL A 190 1.17 -0.63 11.97
N ILE A 191 0.95 -0.44 13.27
CA ILE A 191 1.67 0.56 14.07
C ILE A 191 3.16 0.27 14.11
N LEU A 192 3.55 -1.00 14.29
CA LEU A 192 4.94 -1.42 14.29
C LEU A 192 5.60 -1.12 12.94
N ALA A 193 4.93 -1.42 11.83
CA ALA A 193 5.42 -1.13 10.48
C ALA A 193 5.60 0.38 10.26
N ALA A 194 4.62 1.20 10.65
CA ALA A 194 4.70 2.66 10.57
C ALA A 194 5.87 3.21 11.39
N THR A 195 6.03 2.73 12.61
CA THR A 195 7.13 3.14 13.50
C THR A 195 8.49 2.77 12.91
N ALA A 196 8.63 1.55 12.38
CA ALA A 196 9.86 1.08 11.73
C ALA A 196 10.19 1.93 10.49
N ARG A 197 9.20 2.23 9.65
CA ARG A 197 9.35 3.09 8.46
C ARG A 197 9.85 4.49 8.85
N VAL A 198 9.23 5.10 9.86
CA VAL A 198 9.62 6.44 10.32
C VAL A 198 11.01 6.43 10.93
N ALA A 199 11.35 5.42 11.73
CA ALA A 199 12.69 5.27 12.31
C ALA A 199 13.75 5.09 11.21
N ALA A 200 13.48 4.26 10.20
CA ALA A 200 14.36 4.05 9.07
C ALA A 200 14.58 5.34 8.26
N ARG A 201 13.53 6.14 8.03
CA ARG A 201 13.65 7.45 7.37
C ARG A 201 14.52 8.40 8.17
N LYS A 202 14.27 8.55 9.47
CA LYS A 202 15.09 9.41 10.36
C LYS A 202 16.55 8.97 10.40
N ALA A 203 16.82 7.67 10.41
CA ALA A 203 18.18 7.14 10.37
C ALA A 203 18.89 7.49 9.05
N ARG A 204 18.22 7.34 7.90
CA ARG A 204 18.78 7.72 6.58
C ARG A 204 19.08 9.22 6.52
N GLU A 205 18.15 10.06 6.96
CA GLU A 205 18.34 11.53 7.02
C GLU A 205 19.53 11.90 7.90
N SER A 206 19.69 11.22 9.06
CA SER A 206 20.82 11.43 9.97
C SER A 206 22.16 11.05 9.32
N VAL A 207 22.21 9.92 8.61
CA VAL A 207 23.40 9.48 7.87
C VAL A 207 23.74 10.43 6.73
N GLN A 208 22.73 10.87 5.96
CA GLN A 208 22.93 11.86 4.89
C GLN A 208 23.51 13.15 5.43
N ARG A 209 22.97 13.68 6.54
CA ARG A 209 23.51 14.88 7.18
C ARG A 209 24.96 14.68 7.64
N LYS A 210 25.28 13.52 8.28
CA LYS A 210 26.65 13.22 8.69
C LYS A 210 27.61 13.11 7.50
N ASN A 211 27.18 12.48 6.40
CA ASN A 211 28.00 12.35 5.20
C ASN A 211 28.23 13.69 4.49
N VAL A 212 27.24 14.57 4.50
CA VAL A 212 27.42 15.95 4.01
C VAL A 212 28.41 16.73 4.89
N MET A 213 28.45 16.44 6.20
CA MET A 213 29.34 17.11 7.15
C MET A 213 30.73 16.46 7.25
N SER A 214 30.91 15.16 6.93
CA SER A 214 32.15 14.43 7.23
C SER A 214 32.94 13.90 6.03
N GLY A 215 32.40 13.88 4.83
CA GLY A 215 33.10 13.17 3.74
C GLY A 215 32.96 13.71 2.33
N GLY A 216 32.13 14.66 2.10
CA GLY A 216 32.00 15.38 0.84
C GLY A 216 31.67 16.82 1.17
N GLY A 217 32.55 17.45 1.96
CA GLY A 217 32.29 18.73 2.58
C GLY A 217 31.50 19.66 1.68
N LEU A 218 30.50 20.32 2.22
CA LEU A 218 30.16 21.64 1.71
C LEU A 218 31.45 22.24 1.17
N PRO A 219 31.51 22.67 -0.12
CA PRO A 219 32.74 23.19 -0.70
C PRO A 219 33.41 24.04 0.38
N GLY A 220 34.71 23.87 0.64
CA GLY A 220 35.44 24.28 1.86
C GLY A 220 35.19 25.71 2.40
N LYS A 221 34.33 26.46 1.73
CA LYS A 221 33.85 27.80 2.02
C LYS A 221 32.51 27.86 2.77
N LEU A 222 31.77 26.75 2.90
CA LEU A 222 30.48 26.71 3.61
C LEU A 222 30.62 26.05 4.99
N ALA A 223 29.86 26.49 5.96
CA ALA A 223 29.72 25.88 7.27
C ALA A 223 28.23 25.73 7.64
N ASP A 224 27.88 24.65 8.29
CA ASP A 224 26.50 24.35 8.65
C ASP A 224 26.18 24.82 10.08
N CYS A 225 24.90 25.06 10.35
CA CYS A 225 24.38 25.48 11.64
C CYS A 225 24.25 24.31 12.61
N SER A 226 24.55 24.58 13.88
CA SER A 226 24.30 23.59 14.95
C SER A 226 22.83 23.49 15.35
N ASN A 227 22.00 24.53 15.08
CA ASN A 227 20.57 24.48 15.35
C ASN A 227 19.81 23.77 14.22
N LYS A 228 18.74 23.03 14.58
CA LYS A 228 17.93 22.22 13.65
C LYS A 228 16.63 22.91 13.27
N ASP A 229 16.21 23.93 13.98
CA ASP A 229 15.00 24.68 13.68
C ASP A 229 15.34 25.83 12.72
N PRO A 230 14.80 25.82 11.47
CA PRO A 230 15.08 26.89 10.50
C PRO A 230 14.69 28.28 10.96
N LYS A 231 13.78 28.41 11.92
CA LYS A 231 13.33 29.69 12.47
C LYS A 231 14.39 30.35 13.35
N ASP A 232 15.27 29.54 13.91
CA ASP A 232 16.34 29.99 14.81
C ASP A 232 17.70 30.02 14.09
N CYS A 233 17.71 29.86 12.77
CA CYS A 233 18.92 29.88 11.95
C CYS A 233 19.10 31.18 11.22
N GLU A 234 20.33 31.65 11.12
CA GLU A 234 20.73 32.82 10.38
C GLU A 234 21.77 32.45 9.32
N ILE A 235 21.75 33.15 8.17
CA ILE A 235 22.73 32.95 7.10
C ILE A 235 23.69 34.15 7.12
N PHE A 236 24.99 33.88 7.23
CA PHE A 236 26.04 34.85 7.11
C PHE A 236 26.76 34.70 5.77
N LEU A 237 26.78 35.76 5.00
CA LEU A 237 27.55 35.85 3.77
C LEU A 237 28.80 36.71 4.05
N VAL A 238 29.96 36.10 3.88
CA VAL A 238 31.24 36.76 4.11
C VAL A 238 32.11 36.75 2.86
N GLU A 239 32.89 37.81 2.63
CA GLU A 239 33.81 37.88 1.51
C GLU A 239 35.20 37.41 1.93
N GLY A 240 35.74 36.42 1.19
CA GLY A 240 37.09 35.92 1.35
C GLY A 240 37.28 34.88 2.45
N ASP A 241 38.30 34.05 2.30
CA ASP A 241 38.58 32.88 3.16
C ASP A 241 38.98 33.28 4.60
N SER A 242 39.58 34.45 4.79
CA SER A 242 39.97 34.96 6.09
C SER A 242 38.76 35.35 6.96
N ALA A 243 37.79 36.05 6.36
CA ALA A 243 36.55 36.40 7.03
C ALA A 243 35.68 35.17 7.32
N GLY A 244 35.62 34.19 6.38
CA GLY A 244 34.97 32.92 6.58
C GLY A 244 35.56 32.09 7.72
N GLY A 245 36.87 32.07 7.87
CA GLY A 245 37.58 31.41 9.00
C GLY A 245 37.22 32.04 10.35
N SER A 246 37.23 33.38 10.44
CA SER A 246 36.86 34.09 11.65
C SER A 246 35.38 33.94 12.01
N ALA A 247 34.49 33.94 11.03
CA ALA A 247 33.06 33.70 11.22
C ALA A 247 32.81 32.27 11.76
N LYS A 248 33.50 31.27 11.22
CA LYS A 248 33.41 29.87 11.71
C LYS A 248 33.89 29.71 13.16
N GLN A 249 34.94 30.42 13.55
CA GLN A 249 35.48 30.37 14.92
C GLN A 249 34.63 31.15 15.92
N GLY A 250 34.03 32.26 15.49
CA GLY A 250 33.11 33.09 16.30
C GLY A 250 31.74 32.50 16.49
N GLN A 251 31.43 31.41 15.81
CA GLN A 251 30.13 30.80 15.79
C GLN A 251 29.84 30.00 17.08
N ILE A 252 29.24 30.66 18.03
CA ILE A 252 28.73 30.08 19.25
C ILE A 252 27.23 29.81 19.06
N GLY A 253 26.91 28.70 18.40
CA GLY A 253 25.61 28.06 18.52
C GLY A 253 24.46 28.52 17.59
N ARG A 254 24.61 29.54 16.74
CA ARG A 254 23.48 30.10 15.98
C ARG A 254 23.70 30.45 14.51
N ALA A 255 24.90 30.37 13.96
CA ALA A 255 25.16 30.97 12.65
C ALA A 255 25.67 29.97 11.59
N HIS A 256 25.30 30.25 10.33
CA HIS A 256 25.83 29.62 9.13
C HIS A 256 26.74 30.58 8.38
N VAL A 257 27.79 30.07 7.79
CA VAL A 257 28.65 30.80 6.86
C VAL A 257 28.53 30.19 5.48
#